data_ba5e5ddec1144a3e9f23fde829ff79c4
#
_entry.id   ba5e5ddec1144a3e9f23fde829ff79c4
#
_cell.length_a   1.000
_cell.length_b   1.000
_cell.length_c   1.000
_cell.angle_alpha   90.00
_cell.angle_beta   90.00
_cell.angle_gamma   90.00
#
_symmetry.space_group_name_H-M   'P 1'
#
loop_
_entity.id
_entity.type
_entity.pdbx_description
1 polymer ?
#
loop_
_entity_poly.entity_id
_entity_poly.type
_entity_poly.pdbx_seq_one_letter_code
_entity_poly.pdbx_strand_id
1 'polypeptide(L)'
;MRSNRPYVQIDPDVLERARQIDLLSYLRAYEPSNLVKVKGTTNVYCTAEHDSLKISNGKWYWWSRGFGGYSALDYLMKVKEYGFLESVEILTGQTMADWKPPPSVVKKDEPKVLLLPPKNKDCGRVTEYLFGRGIDYQLIQ
;
A
#
# COMPACT_ATOMS: atom_id res chain seq x y z
N MET A 1 1.27 2.17 30.25
CA MET A 1 1.47 3.65 30.15
C MET A 1 1.24 4.08 28.73
N ARG A 2 0.18 4.84 28.45
CA ARG A 2 -0.05 5.41 27.12
C ARG A 2 0.90 6.60 26.97
N SER A 3 1.86 6.52 26.03
CA SER A 3 2.75 7.65 25.75
C SER A 3 1.92 8.79 25.16
N ASN A 4 1.84 9.87 25.90
CA ASN A 4 1.20 11.11 25.48
C ASN A 4 2.10 11.81 24.44
N ARG A 5 2.08 11.33 23.18
CA ARG A 5 2.78 12.02 22.09
C ARG A 5 1.95 13.23 21.68
N PRO A 6 2.55 14.42 21.60
CA PRO A 6 1.83 15.62 21.18
C PRO A 6 1.27 15.45 19.77
N TYR A 7 0.09 15.98 19.57
CA TYR A 7 -0.69 15.94 18.33
C TYR A 7 -0.16 17.05 17.39
N VAL A 8 0.54 16.70 16.31
CA VAL A 8 1.06 17.67 15.30
C VAL A 8 0.08 17.72 14.12
N GLN A 9 -0.45 18.87 13.78
CA GLN A 9 -1.33 19.04 12.63
C GLN A 9 -0.48 19.34 11.38
N ILE A 10 -0.39 18.37 10.45
CA ILE A 10 0.27 18.61 9.17
C ILE A 10 -0.63 19.50 8.31
N ASP A 11 -0.04 20.54 7.73
CA ASP A 11 -0.69 21.32 6.71
C ASP A 11 -1.08 20.39 5.54
N PRO A 12 -2.37 20.38 5.11
CA PRO A 12 -2.83 19.56 3.99
C PRO A 12 -1.99 19.75 2.72
N ASP A 13 -1.52 20.96 2.45
CA ASP A 13 -0.70 21.28 1.27
C ASP A 13 0.69 20.65 1.35
N VAL A 14 1.25 20.56 2.55
CA VAL A 14 2.55 19.90 2.78
C VAL A 14 2.43 18.40 2.58
N LEU A 15 1.34 17.81 3.10
CA LEU A 15 1.06 16.40 2.93
C LEU A 15 0.82 16.03 1.46
N GLU A 16 0.07 16.85 0.74
CA GLU A 16 -0.18 16.65 -0.69
C GLU A 16 1.12 16.71 -1.49
N ARG A 17 1.99 17.69 -1.23
CA ARG A 17 3.32 17.76 -1.85
C ARG A 17 4.16 16.52 -1.57
N ALA A 18 4.18 16.03 -0.33
CA ALA A 18 4.90 14.81 0.02
C ALA A 18 4.38 13.58 -0.74
N ARG A 19 3.07 13.50 -0.98
CA ARG A 19 2.44 12.40 -1.73
C ARG A 19 2.70 12.47 -3.24
N GLN A 20 2.90 13.66 -3.79
CA GLN A 20 3.16 13.86 -5.22
C GLN A 20 4.61 13.53 -5.62
N ILE A 21 5.53 13.43 -4.67
CA ILE A 21 6.91 13.08 -4.96
C ILE A 21 6.99 11.58 -5.30
N ASP A 22 7.30 11.27 -6.54
CA ASP A 22 7.54 9.90 -6.97
C ASP A 22 8.91 9.38 -6.50
N LEU A 23 9.03 8.06 -6.37
CA LEU A 23 10.26 7.44 -5.87
C LEU A 23 11.47 7.68 -6.78
N LEU A 24 11.28 7.72 -8.09
CA LEU A 24 12.38 7.95 -9.03
C LEU A 24 12.98 9.34 -8.85
N SER A 25 12.14 10.36 -8.71
CA SER A 25 12.57 11.75 -8.45
C SER A 25 13.27 11.88 -7.12
N TYR A 26 12.75 11.23 -6.08
CA TYR A 26 13.39 11.21 -4.76
C TYR A 26 14.77 10.58 -4.81
N LEU A 27 14.92 9.38 -5.38
CA LEU A 27 16.21 8.69 -5.45
C LEU A 27 17.22 9.46 -6.29
N ARG A 28 16.80 10.11 -7.38
CA ARG A 28 17.70 10.97 -8.17
C ARG A 28 18.23 12.18 -7.41
N ALA A 29 17.41 12.75 -6.55
CA ALA A 29 17.77 13.95 -5.78
C ALA A 29 18.58 13.63 -4.53
N TYR A 30 18.24 12.58 -3.80
CA TYR A 30 18.79 12.30 -2.47
C TYR A 30 19.68 11.06 -2.40
N GLU A 31 19.41 10.04 -3.20
CA GLU A 31 20.16 8.76 -3.20
C GLU A 31 20.54 8.32 -4.62
N PRO A 32 21.25 9.13 -5.42
CA PRO A 32 21.56 8.78 -6.82
C PRO A 32 22.40 7.51 -6.96
N SER A 33 23.25 7.21 -5.98
CA SER A 33 24.07 5.98 -5.95
C SER A 33 23.24 4.71 -5.72
N ASN A 34 22.03 4.83 -5.14
CA ASN A 34 21.12 3.72 -4.92
C ASN A 34 20.21 3.46 -6.12
N LEU A 35 20.24 4.29 -7.16
CA LEU A 35 19.40 4.16 -8.34
C LEU A 35 20.17 3.49 -9.49
N VAL A 36 19.73 2.31 -9.90
CA VAL A 36 20.32 1.53 -11.00
C VAL A 36 19.31 1.34 -12.12
N LYS A 37 19.72 1.65 -13.36
CA LYS A 37 18.89 1.38 -14.54
C LYS A 37 18.96 -0.11 -14.90
N VAL A 38 17.80 -0.74 -15.09
CA VAL A 38 17.74 -2.15 -15.49
C VAL A 38 18.18 -2.31 -16.95
N LYS A 39 19.18 -3.14 -17.21
CA LYS A 39 19.69 -3.39 -18.57
C LYS A 39 18.59 -3.96 -19.48
N GLY A 40 18.56 -3.49 -20.72
CA GLY A 40 17.58 -3.97 -21.71
C GLY A 40 16.19 -3.36 -21.56
N THR A 41 15.99 -2.40 -20.67
CA THR A 41 14.72 -1.69 -20.49
C THR A 41 14.85 -0.21 -20.75
N THR A 42 13.76 0.43 -21.20
CA THR A 42 13.76 1.87 -21.51
C THR A 42 13.58 2.72 -20.26
N ASN A 43 12.61 2.38 -19.39
CA ASN A 43 12.19 3.21 -18.26
C ASN A 43 11.99 2.40 -16.96
N VAL A 44 12.76 1.35 -16.77
CA VAL A 44 12.74 0.56 -15.53
C VAL A 44 14.02 0.74 -14.77
N TYR A 45 13.89 1.06 -13.50
CA TYR A 45 14.99 1.22 -12.56
C TYR A 45 14.82 0.24 -11.40
N CYS A 46 15.88 0.02 -10.65
CA CYS A 46 15.86 -0.70 -9.38
C CYS A 46 16.75 0.02 -8.37
N THR A 47 16.63 -0.34 -7.11
CA THR A 47 17.56 0.11 -6.09
C THR A 47 18.78 -0.80 -6.06
N ALA A 48 19.96 -0.23 -5.76
CA ALA A 48 21.20 -1.00 -5.63
C ALA A 48 21.14 -1.99 -4.45
N GLU A 49 20.44 -1.60 -3.38
CA GLU A 49 20.22 -2.44 -2.19
C GLU A 49 19.25 -3.61 -2.45
N HIS A 50 18.26 -3.39 -3.32
CA HIS A 50 17.19 -4.35 -3.60
C HIS A 50 16.91 -4.42 -5.10
N ASP A 51 17.59 -5.29 -5.80
CA ASP A 51 17.45 -5.49 -7.24
C ASP A 51 16.05 -5.95 -7.67
N SER A 52 15.31 -6.61 -6.77
CA SER A 52 13.92 -7.02 -6.98
C SER A 52 12.89 -5.91 -6.76
N LEU A 53 13.30 -4.73 -6.24
CA LEU A 53 12.46 -3.55 -6.17
C LEU A 53 12.55 -2.81 -7.50
N LYS A 54 11.48 -2.83 -8.30
CA LYS A 54 11.40 -2.19 -9.62
C LYS A 54 10.60 -0.90 -9.56
N ILE A 55 11.11 0.10 -10.26
CA ILE A 55 10.52 1.44 -10.37
C ILE A 55 10.22 1.69 -11.84
N SER A 56 8.99 1.99 -12.16
CA SER A 56 8.53 2.30 -13.53
C SER A 56 7.28 3.16 -13.52
N ASN A 57 7.19 4.14 -14.41
CA ASN A 57 6.00 4.98 -14.60
C ASN A 57 5.45 5.61 -13.29
N GLY A 58 6.31 6.14 -12.45
CA GLY A 58 5.91 6.77 -11.18
C GLY A 58 5.44 5.81 -10.10
N LYS A 59 5.56 4.51 -10.33
CA LYS A 59 5.19 3.45 -9.40
C LYS A 59 6.41 2.61 -9.06
N TRP A 60 6.37 1.96 -7.92
CA TRP A 60 7.39 0.99 -7.55
C TRP A 60 6.74 -0.27 -6.97
N TYR A 61 7.41 -1.40 -7.13
CA TYR A 61 6.98 -2.68 -6.60
C TYR A 61 8.18 -3.55 -6.19
N TRP A 62 8.12 -4.10 -4.99
CA TRP A 62 9.15 -4.99 -4.47
C TRP A 62 8.72 -6.44 -4.60
N TRP A 63 9.17 -7.08 -5.67
CA TRP A 63 8.73 -8.41 -6.06
C TRP A 63 9.01 -9.49 -5.02
N SER A 64 10.16 -9.47 -4.36
CA SER A 64 10.51 -10.47 -3.35
C SER A 64 9.71 -10.33 -2.04
N ARG A 65 9.13 -9.15 -1.78
CA ARG A 65 8.33 -8.86 -0.58
C ARG A 65 6.83 -8.77 -0.87
N GLY A 66 6.42 -8.65 -2.12
CA GLY A 66 5.03 -8.66 -2.53
C GLY A 66 4.24 -7.37 -2.23
N PHE A 67 4.91 -6.23 -2.09
CA PHE A 67 4.26 -4.93 -1.89
C PHE A 67 4.92 -3.80 -2.69
N GLY A 68 4.22 -2.69 -2.81
CA GLY A 68 4.69 -1.53 -3.55
C GLY A 68 3.96 -0.25 -3.18
N GLY A 69 4.13 0.79 -3.98
CA GLY A 69 3.51 2.09 -3.77
C GLY A 69 3.60 3.00 -4.99
N TYR A 70 3.06 4.21 -4.82
CA TYR A 70 2.99 5.23 -5.87
C TYR A 70 3.87 6.44 -5.58
N SER A 71 4.35 6.58 -4.34
CA SER A 71 5.10 7.75 -3.89
C SER A 71 6.38 7.39 -3.17
N ALA A 72 7.28 8.37 -3.03
CA ALA A 72 8.45 8.26 -2.17
C ALA A 72 8.05 8.11 -0.69
N LEU A 73 6.91 8.69 -0.29
CA LEU A 73 6.38 8.56 1.07
C LEU A 73 6.10 7.08 1.42
N ASP A 74 5.45 6.34 0.52
CA ASP A 74 5.22 4.90 0.69
C ASP A 74 6.53 4.12 0.82
N TYR A 75 7.56 4.49 0.05
CA TYR A 75 8.86 3.85 0.10
C TYR A 75 9.56 4.09 1.44
N LEU A 76 9.60 5.33 1.92
CA LEU A 76 10.21 5.67 3.20
C LEU A 76 9.55 4.93 4.37
N MET A 77 8.22 4.84 4.35
CA MET A 77 7.47 4.15 5.40
C MET A 77 7.57 2.62 5.34
N LYS A 78 7.51 2.03 4.14
CA LYS A 78 7.40 0.58 3.97
C LYS A 78 8.75 -0.13 3.80
N VAL A 79 9.74 0.54 3.22
CA VAL A 79 11.07 -0.05 2.91
C VAL A 79 12.13 0.44 3.88
N LYS A 80 12.18 1.74 4.14
CA LYS A 80 13.14 2.34 5.09
C LYS A 80 12.61 2.34 6.54
N GLU A 81 11.33 1.97 6.74
CA GLU A 81 10.67 1.86 8.06
C GLU A 81 10.66 3.18 8.87
N TYR A 82 10.76 4.31 8.20
CA TYR A 82 10.63 5.61 8.85
C TYR A 82 9.19 5.85 9.33
N GLY A 83 9.05 6.60 10.42
CA GLY A 83 7.75 7.09 10.87
C GLY A 83 7.11 8.00 9.82
N PHE A 84 5.77 8.08 9.83
CA PHE A 84 5.03 8.92 8.87
C PHE A 84 5.50 10.38 8.88
N LEU A 85 5.65 10.96 10.07
CA LEU A 85 6.12 12.36 10.24
C LEU A 85 7.52 12.56 9.71
N GLU A 86 8.43 11.68 10.09
CA GLU A 86 9.81 11.69 9.67
C GLU A 86 9.92 11.58 8.15
N SER A 87 9.10 10.73 7.53
CA SER A 87 9.03 10.60 6.07
C SER A 87 8.57 11.89 5.40
N VAL A 88 7.57 12.57 5.95
CA VAL A 88 7.08 13.86 5.44
C VAL A 88 8.16 14.95 5.61
N GLU A 89 8.83 15.00 6.74
CA GLU A 89 9.95 15.94 6.99
C GLU A 89 11.09 15.74 5.98
N ILE A 90 11.49 14.49 5.73
CA ILE A 90 12.53 14.17 4.75
C ILE A 90 12.15 14.66 3.35
N LEU A 91 10.90 14.48 2.94
CA LEU A 91 10.43 14.81 1.59
C LEU A 91 10.20 16.31 1.39
N THR A 92 9.77 17.01 2.41
CA THR A 92 9.37 18.42 2.32
C THR A 92 10.42 19.39 2.89
N GLY A 93 11.38 18.89 3.68
CA GLY A 93 12.38 19.69 4.38
C GLY A 93 11.80 20.57 5.49
N GLN A 94 10.54 20.34 5.89
CA GLN A 94 9.88 21.12 6.95
C GLN A 94 9.84 20.30 8.24
N THR A 95 10.36 20.87 9.33
CA THR A 95 10.31 20.23 10.64
C THR A 95 8.89 20.21 11.17
N MET A 96 8.38 19.01 11.47
CA MET A 96 7.01 18.78 11.95
C MET A 96 6.92 18.74 13.49
N ALA A 97 7.66 19.63 14.17
CA ALA A 97 7.73 19.64 15.63
C ALA A 97 6.37 19.80 16.34
N ASP A 98 5.36 20.36 15.66
CA ASP A 98 4.02 20.66 16.21
C ASP A 98 2.87 19.87 15.55
N TRP A 99 3.15 18.77 14.89
CA TRP A 99 2.08 17.98 14.24
C TRP A 99 1.21 17.21 15.24
N LYS A 100 -0.10 17.42 15.16
CA LYS A 100 -1.11 16.64 15.90
C LYS A 100 -1.92 15.81 14.90
N PRO A 101 -1.93 14.44 14.99
CA PRO A 101 -2.79 13.65 14.11
C PRO A 101 -4.25 14.09 14.28
N PRO A 102 -5.05 14.19 13.22
CA PRO A 102 -6.47 14.49 13.36
C PRO A 102 -7.11 13.45 14.29
N PRO A 103 -8.13 13.82 15.11
CA PRO A 103 -8.82 12.85 15.93
C PRO A 103 -9.24 11.71 15.01
N SER A 104 -8.73 10.51 15.29
CA SER A 104 -9.23 9.32 14.61
C SER A 104 -10.73 9.33 14.86
N VAL A 105 -11.48 9.66 13.82
CA VAL A 105 -12.91 9.37 13.80
C VAL A 105 -12.94 7.86 13.87
N VAL A 106 -13.05 7.35 15.08
CA VAL A 106 -13.41 5.96 15.32
C VAL A 106 -14.77 5.87 14.66
N LYS A 107 -14.80 5.50 13.38
CA LYS A 107 -16.03 5.00 12.79
C LYS A 107 -16.42 3.90 13.75
N LYS A 108 -17.47 4.15 14.56
CA LYS A 108 -18.15 3.09 15.28
C LYS A 108 -18.37 2.04 14.21
N ASP A 109 -17.65 0.92 14.29
CA ASP A 109 -17.92 -0.22 13.46
C ASP A 109 -19.37 -0.60 13.82
N GLU A 110 -20.30 -0.06 13.04
CA GLU A 110 -21.63 -0.64 13.02
C GLU A 110 -21.42 -2.11 12.72
N PRO A 111 -21.99 -3.01 13.53
CA PRO A 111 -21.82 -4.44 13.31
C PRO A 111 -22.19 -4.70 11.84
N LYS A 112 -21.20 -5.06 11.03
CA LYS A 112 -21.41 -5.41 9.63
C LYS A 112 -22.35 -6.62 9.62
N VAL A 113 -23.63 -6.37 9.45
CA VAL A 113 -24.62 -7.43 9.27
C VAL A 113 -24.24 -8.13 7.97
N LEU A 114 -23.79 -9.37 8.08
CA LEU A 114 -23.50 -10.19 6.93
C LEU A 114 -24.84 -10.45 6.21
N LEU A 115 -25.09 -9.66 5.16
CA LEU A 115 -26.23 -9.88 4.28
C LEU A 115 -25.94 -11.11 3.43
N LEU A 116 -26.34 -12.28 3.94
CA LEU A 116 -26.32 -13.49 3.14
C LEU A 116 -27.38 -13.37 2.03
N PRO A 117 -27.06 -13.80 0.80
CA PRO A 117 -28.06 -13.87 -0.24
C PRO A 117 -29.21 -14.78 0.21
N PRO A 118 -30.44 -14.54 -0.27
CA PRO A 118 -31.58 -15.35 0.11
C PRO A 118 -31.30 -16.83 -0.19
N LYS A 119 -31.58 -17.70 0.79
CA LYS A 119 -31.35 -19.13 0.67
C LYS A 119 -32.16 -19.66 -0.52
N ASN A 120 -31.49 -20.34 -1.45
CA ASN A 120 -32.17 -21.00 -2.54
C ASN A 120 -33.16 -22.05 -1.98
N LYS A 121 -34.30 -22.19 -2.64
CA LYS A 121 -35.34 -23.14 -2.22
C LYS A 121 -34.89 -24.59 -2.37
N ASP A 122 -33.97 -24.85 -3.29
CA ASP A 122 -33.41 -26.19 -3.54
C ASP A 122 -31.93 -26.11 -3.98
N CYS A 123 -31.26 -27.22 -4.01
CA CYS A 123 -29.90 -27.41 -4.48
C CYS A 123 -29.83 -27.89 -5.94
N GLY A 124 -30.96 -27.92 -6.67
CA GLY A 124 -31.07 -28.54 -8.00
C GLY A 124 -30.01 -28.04 -8.99
N ARG A 125 -29.80 -26.71 -9.08
CA ARG A 125 -28.79 -26.13 -9.98
C ARG A 125 -27.37 -26.55 -9.66
N VAL A 126 -27.03 -26.64 -8.38
CA VAL A 126 -25.70 -27.08 -7.94
C VAL A 126 -25.50 -28.56 -8.22
N THR A 127 -26.50 -29.35 -7.95
CA THR A 127 -26.51 -30.80 -8.22
C THR A 127 -26.34 -31.07 -9.71
N GLU A 128 -27.09 -30.38 -10.56
CA GLU A 128 -27.02 -30.52 -12.01
C GLU A 128 -25.64 -30.09 -12.56
N TYR A 129 -25.09 -29.02 -12.06
CA TYR A 129 -23.73 -28.54 -12.40
C TYR A 129 -22.65 -29.55 -12.01
N LEU A 130 -22.73 -30.10 -10.80
CA LEU A 130 -21.76 -31.10 -10.30
C LEU A 130 -21.87 -32.43 -11.07
N PHE A 131 -23.08 -32.86 -11.36
CA PHE A 131 -23.34 -34.06 -12.19
C PHE A 131 -22.79 -33.87 -13.61
N GLY A 132 -23.00 -32.71 -14.23
CA GLY A 132 -22.42 -32.36 -15.53
C GLY A 132 -20.89 -32.35 -15.56
N ARG A 133 -20.25 -32.21 -14.39
CA ARG A 133 -18.81 -32.34 -14.21
C ARG A 133 -18.30 -33.75 -13.93
N GLY A 134 -19.20 -34.75 -13.94
CA GLY A 134 -18.86 -36.16 -13.73
C GLY A 134 -18.77 -36.56 -12.25
N ILE A 135 -19.36 -35.78 -11.34
CA ILE A 135 -19.47 -36.15 -9.92
C ILE A 135 -20.73 -37.01 -9.77
N ASP A 136 -20.57 -38.20 -9.21
CA ASP A 136 -21.66 -39.13 -9.02
C ASP A 136 -22.74 -38.54 -8.10
N TYR A 137 -24.02 -38.75 -8.48
CA TYR A 137 -25.18 -38.24 -7.76
C TYR A 137 -25.21 -38.65 -6.28
N GLN A 138 -24.68 -39.83 -5.97
CA GLN A 138 -24.58 -40.34 -4.60
C GLN A 138 -23.60 -39.55 -3.72
N LEU A 139 -22.67 -38.85 -4.32
CA LEU A 139 -21.67 -38.02 -3.60
C LEU A 139 -22.15 -36.60 -3.38
N ILE A 140 -23.26 -36.17 -3.97
CA ILE A 140 -23.80 -34.81 -3.92
C ILE A 140 -24.85 -34.64 -2.81
N GLN A 141 -25.28 -35.68 -2.15
CA GLN A 141 -26.28 -35.64 -1.07
C GLN A 141 -25.68 -35.22 0.26
#